data_b011beac98581bb286b68197ea1fb41d
#
_entry.id   b011beac98581bb286b68197ea1fb41d
#
_cell.length_a   1.000
_cell.length_b   1.000
_cell.length_c   1.000
_cell.angle_alpha   90.00
_cell.angle_beta   90.00
_cell.angle_gamma   90.00
#
_symmetry.space_group_name_H-M   'P 1'
#
loop_
_entity.id
_entity.type
_entity.pdbx_description
1 polymer ?
#
loop_
_entity_poly.entity_id
_entity_poly.type
_entity_poly.pdbx_seq_one_letter_code
_entity_poly.pdbx_strand_id
1 'polypeptide(L)'
;MEKVIMGILNCTPDSFYEGSRKQTADDIAARADEIVSEGGSIIDVGAFSTRPGATEVSEEEEMRRLRTALEVIRRGHDGVTISVDTFRPSVARMAVEEYGVQIINDVTEGCPEMYSEVARLGVGYVLMSVQPTVEGMIANFRSEVAMLKSLGVKEVMLDPGFGFGKDIIDGNYAVLRDMGRIRDEFPELPLLVGVSRKRMIWRLLGCTPQDAEALQGTMLVNLMALERGATVLRVHDVKAAADTIKMYEAINVKH
;
A
#
# COMPACT_ATOMS: atom_id res chain seq x y z
N MET A 1 1.07 -3.38 18.30
CA MET A 1 1.67 -3.91 17.05
C MET A 1 2.83 -3.00 16.64
N GLU A 2 3.90 -3.60 16.14
CA GLU A 2 5.04 -2.90 15.56
C GLU A 2 4.60 -2.00 14.39
N LYS A 3 5.33 -0.89 14.17
CA LYS A 3 5.08 0.02 13.05
C LYS A 3 5.95 -0.38 11.88
N VAL A 4 5.35 -0.57 10.72
CA VAL A 4 5.99 -1.10 9.52
C VAL A 4 5.92 -0.08 8.38
N ILE A 5 6.97 0.00 7.58
CA ILE A 5 7.01 0.82 6.38
C ILE A 5 6.94 -0.08 5.15
N MET A 6 5.94 0.16 4.32
CA MET A 6 5.78 -0.45 3.00
C MET A 6 6.18 0.58 1.95
N GLY A 7 7.37 0.39 1.37
CA GLY A 7 7.92 1.27 0.34
C GLY A 7 7.35 0.96 -1.04
N ILE A 8 6.88 1.97 -1.75
CA ILE A 8 6.29 1.83 -3.08
C ILE A 8 7.39 1.73 -4.14
N LEU A 9 7.31 0.69 -4.98
CA LEU A 9 8.10 0.51 -6.19
C LEU A 9 7.16 0.32 -7.38
N ASN A 10 6.97 1.38 -8.19
CA ASN A 10 6.10 1.33 -9.36
C ASN A 10 6.91 0.99 -10.62
N CYS A 11 6.48 -0.04 -11.36
CA CYS A 11 7.08 -0.48 -12.62
C CYS A 11 6.29 0.02 -13.84
N THR A 12 5.72 1.23 -13.76
CA THR A 12 5.00 1.84 -14.88
C THR A 12 5.90 2.78 -15.67
N PRO A 13 5.76 2.88 -17.02
CA PRO A 13 6.58 3.75 -17.84
C PRO A 13 6.56 5.23 -17.44
N ASP A 14 5.50 5.67 -16.77
CA ASP A 14 5.28 7.06 -16.35
C ASP A 14 5.81 7.37 -14.94
N SER A 15 6.35 6.37 -14.22
CA SER A 15 6.72 6.51 -12.81
C SER A 15 8.08 7.15 -12.58
N PHE A 16 8.96 7.16 -13.59
CA PHE A 16 10.31 7.65 -13.50
C PHE A 16 10.65 8.51 -14.72
N TYR A 17 10.76 9.81 -14.55
CA TYR A 17 11.31 10.85 -15.45
C TYR A 17 10.71 10.96 -16.86
N GLU A 18 10.43 12.20 -17.30
CA GLU A 18 10.00 12.64 -18.65
C GLU A 18 11.01 12.32 -19.78
N GLY A 19 11.75 11.28 -19.74
CA GLY A 19 12.77 10.97 -20.76
C GLY A 19 13.03 9.50 -21.03
N SER A 20 12.61 8.58 -20.18
CA SER A 20 12.87 7.16 -20.43
C SER A 20 11.60 6.31 -20.39
N ARG A 21 11.18 5.87 -21.56
CA ARG A 21 10.05 4.94 -21.75
C ARG A 21 10.35 3.49 -21.34
N LYS A 22 11.49 3.24 -20.67
CA LYS A 22 11.87 1.92 -20.16
C LYS A 22 12.52 2.09 -18.80
N GLN A 23 11.83 1.63 -17.79
CA GLN A 23 12.44 1.43 -16.49
C GLN A 23 13.52 0.35 -16.66
N THR A 24 14.75 0.65 -16.31
CA THR A 24 15.84 -0.30 -16.39
C THR A 24 15.88 -1.20 -15.15
N ALA A 25 16.52 -2.35 -15.25
CA ALA A 25 16.79 -3.19 -14.10
C ALA A 25 17.57 -2.44 -13.01
N ASP A 26 18.45 -1.52 -13.42
CA ASP A 26 19.25 -0.70 -12.50
C ASP A 26 18.38 0.29 -11.72
N ASP A 27 17.35 0.90 -12.34
CA ASP A 27 16.41 1.79 -11.62
C ASP A 27 15.60 1.03 -10.58
N ILE A 28 15.16 -0.20 -10.91
CA ILE A 28 14.45 -1.09 -9.99
C ILE A 28 15.34 -1.46 -8.81
N ALA A 29 16.59 -1.86 -9.10
CA ALA A 29 17.56 -2.22 -8.07
C ALA A 29 17.85 -1.03 -7.15
N ALA A 30 18.16 0.14 -7.72
CA ALA A 30 18.42 1.35 -6.96
C ALA A 30 17.24 1.74 -6.05
N ARG A 31 15.98 1.62 -6.55
CA ARG A 31 14.81 1.90 -5.75
C ARG A 31 14.60 0.88 -4.62
N ALA A 32 14.85 -0.41 -4.89
CA ALA A 32 14.79 -1.44 -3.87
C ALA A 32 15.84 -1.21 -2.77
N ASP A 33 17.08 -0.89 -3.16
CA ASP A 33 18.19 -0.53 -2.25
C ASP A 33 17.81 0.68 -1.37
N GLU A 34 17.25 1.73 -1.98
CA GLU A 34 16.78 2.92 -1.28
C GLU A 34 15.71 2.55 -0.23
N ILE A 35 14.66 1.80 -0.62
CA ILE A 35 13.60 1.40 0.30
C ILE A 35 14.17 0.64 1.51
N VAL A 36 15.03 -0.34 1.28
CA VAL A 36 15.59 -1.17 2.36
C VAL A 36 16.54 -0.36 3.24
N SER A 37 17.45 0.41 2.65
CA SER A 37 18.44 1.22 3.39
C SER A 37 17.81 2.33 4.22
N GLU A 38 16.67 2.85 3.80
CA GLU A 38 15.91 3.89 4.50
C GLU A 38 14.99 3.33 5.61
N GLY A 39 14.90 2.00 5.76
CA GLY A 39 14.15 1.33 6.82
C GLY A 39 12.79 0.77 6.39
N GLY A 40 12.53 0.63 5.08
CA GLY A 40 11.38 -0.09 4.57
C GLY A 40 11.50 -1.59 4.85
N SER A 41 10.44 -2.18 5.40
CA SER A 41 10.38 -3.61 5.74
C SER A 41 9.65 -4.42 4.66
N ILE A 42 8.83 -3.76 3.86
CA ILE A 42 8.07 -4.35 2.76
C ILE A 42 8.30 -3.52 1.51
N ILE A 43 8.57 -4.17 0.38
CA ILE A 43 8.58 -3.54 -0.94
C ILE A 43 7.25 -3.87 -1.63
N ASP A 44 6.44 -2.85 -1.94
CA ASP A 44 5.16 -3.00 -2.63
C ASP A 44 5.32 -2.68 -4.12
N VAL A 45 5.28 -3.73 -4.94
CA VAL A 45 5.59 -3.65 -6.37
C VAL A 45 4.30 -3.53 -7.17
N GLY A 46 4.14 -2.41 -7.88
CA GLY A 46 3.00 -2.17 -8.76
C GLY A 46 3.41 -2.00 -10.23
N ALA A 47 2.75 -2.70 -11.13
CA ALA A 47 3.00 -2.60 -12.58
C ALA A 47 1.82 -1.98 -13.35
N PHE A 48 0.75 -1.67 -12.65
CA PHE A 48 -0.47 -1.04 -13.15
C PHE A 48 -0.70 0.29 -12.41
N SER A 49 -1.24 1.30 -13.09
CA SER A 49 -1.61 2.56 -12.44
C SER A 49 -3.13 2.67 -12.36
N THR A 50 -3.66 2.78 -11.15
CA THR A 50 -5.08 3.03 -10.89
C THR A 50 -5.44 4.53 -10.93
N ARG A 51 -4.51 5.40 -11.35
CA ARG A 51 -4.77 6.85 -11.46
C ARG A 51 -5.78 7.13 -12.56
N PRO A 52 -6.72 8.09 -12.37
CA PRO A 52 -7.61 8.52 -13.46
C PRO A 52 -6.82 8.94 -14.69
N GLY A 53 -7.14 8.35 -15.86
CA GLY A 53 -6.47 8.63 -17.13
C GLY A 53 -5.21 7.80 -17.41
N ALA A 54 -4.86 6.85 -16.53
CA ALA A 54 -3.80 5.89 -16.84
C ALA A 54 -4.19 4.99 -18.01
N THR A 55 -3.23 4.65 -18.86
CA THR A 55 -3.43 3.70 -19.97
C THR A 55 -3.71 2.31 -19.36
N GLU A 56 -4.75 1.67 -19.83
CA GLU A 56 -5.06 0.30 -19.45
C GLU A 56 -3.91 -0.63 -19.86
N VAL A 57 -3.46 -1.45 -18.92
CA VAL A 57 -2.36 -2.40 -19.11
C VAL A 57 -2.97 -3.80 -19.20
N SER A 58 -2.61 -4.55 -20.25
CA SER A 58 -3.04 -5.95 -20.36
C SER A 58 -2.44 -6.79 -19.24
N GLU A 59 -3.06 -7.91 -18.94
CA GLU A 59 -2.59 -8.85 -17.92
C GLU A 59 -1.18 -9.37 -18.25
N GLU A 60 -0.92 -9.71 -19.52
CA GLU A 60 0.39 -10.18 -19.97
C GLU A 60 1.49 -9.12 -19.80
N GLU A 61 1.16 -7.85 -20.07
CA GLU A 61 2.12 -6.76 -19.89
C GLU A 61 2.37 -6.47 -18.42
N GLU A 62 1.33 -6.54 -17.56
CA GLU A 62 1.49 -6.46 -16.11
C GLU A 62 2.41 -7.56 -15.60
N MET A 63 2.14 -8.82 -15.97
CA MET A 63 2.99 -9.97 -15.61
C MET A 63 4.43 -9.79 -16.09
N ARG A 64 4.63 -9.32 -17.32
CA ARG A 64 5.96 -9.08 -17.87
C ARG A 64 6.76 -8.07 -17.05
N ARG A 65 6.12 -6.95 -16.66
CA ARG A 65 6.75 -5.92 -15.84
C ARG A 65 7.08 -6.44 -14.45
N LEU A 66 6.12 -7.14 -13.81
CA LEU A 66 6.32 -7.71 -12.50
C LEU A 66 7.44 -8.75 -12.48
N ARG A 67 7.52 -9.65 -13.47
CA ARG A 67 8.61 -10.62 -13.57
C ARG A 67 9.97 -9.95 -13.57
N THR A 68 10.12 -8.89 -14.39
CA THR A 68 11.38 -8.13 -14.43
C THR A 68 11.71 -7.53 -13.06
N ALA A 69 10.74 -6.90 -12.40
CA ALA A 69 10.97 -6.25 -11.11
C ALA A 69 11.25 -7.27 -10.00
N LEU A 70 10.44 -8.31 -9.90
CA LEU A 70 10.57 -9.33 -8.87
C LEU A 70 11.89 -10.09 -8.97
N GLU A 71 12.33 -10.41 -10.20
CA GLU A 71 13.64 -11.02 -10.44
C GLU A 71 14.79 -10.14 -9.95
N VAL A 72 14.76 -8.84 -10.24
CA VAL A 72 15.79 -7.88 -9.80
C VAL A 72 15.79 -7.76 -8.28
N ILE A 73 14.62 -7.59 -7.66
CA ILE A 73 14.51 -7.45 -6.20
C ILE A 73 15.02 -8.72 -5.50
N ARG A 74 14.62 -9.90 -5.94
CA ARG A 74 15.07 -11.17 -5.32
C ARG A 74 16.57 -11.39 -5.43
N ARG A 75 17.22 -10.95 -6.50
CA ARG A 75 18.68 -11.02 -6.63
C ARG A 75 19.43 -10.13 -5.63
N GLY A 76 18.90 -8.94 -5.36
CA GLY A 76 19.53 -7.98 -4.45
C GLY A 76 19.10 -8.14 -2.99
N HIS A 77 17.86 -8.56 -2.75
CA HIS A 77 17.21 -8.56 -1.43
C HIS A 77 16.36 -9.82 -1.21
N ASP A 78 16.98 -10.99 -1.19
CA ASP A 78 16.30 -12.29 -1.05
C ASP A 78 15.45 -12.40 0.23
N GLY A 79 15.86 -11.75 1.32
CA GLY A 79 15.17 -11.80 2.62
C GLY A 79 14.09 -10.73 2.83
N VAL A 80 13.87 -9.80 1.87
CA VAL A 80 12.87 -8.72 2.06
C VAL A 80 11.46 -9.26 1.81
N THR A 81 10.49 -8.79 2.58
CA THR A 81 9.07 -9.05 2.32
C THR A 81 8.61 -8.28 1.08
N ILE A 82 8.04 -9.00 0.11
CA ILE A 82 7.48 -8.40 -1.10
C ILE A 82 5.97 -8.48 -1.07
N SER A 83 5.34 -7.34 -1.36
CA SER A 83 3.94 -7.18 -1.68
C SER A 83 3.78 -6.91 -3.18
N VAL A 84 2.73 -7.40 -3.81
CA VAL A 84 2.37 -7.06 -5.20
C VAL A 84 1.02 -6.38 -5.23
N ASP A 85 1.00 -5.16 -5.80
CA ASP A 85 -0.21 -4.35 -6.02
C ASP A 85 -0.89 -4.85 -7.29
N THR A 86 -1.91 -5.70 -7.12
CA THR A 86 -2.71 -6.26 -8.22
C THR A 86 -4.10 -6.70 -7.74
N PHE A 87 -5.08 -6.54 -8.61
CA PHE A 87 -6.45 -7.04 -8.42
C PHE A 87 -6.76 -8.28 -9.30
N ARG A 88 -5.76 -8.82 -9.99
CA ARG A 88 -5.90 -9.97 -10.90
C ARG A 88 -5.42 -11.26 -10.23
N PRO A 89 -6.29 -12.27 -10.04
CA PRO A 89 -5.89 -13.53 -9.39
C PRO A 89 -4.77 -14.28 -10.11
N SER A 90 -4.74 -14.23 -11.44
CA SER A 90 -3.69 -14.85 -12.26
C SER A 90 -2.31 -14.19 -12.08
N VAL A 91 -2.28 -12.86 -11.92
CA VAL A 91 -1.07 -12.09 -11.62
C VAL A 91 -0.59 -12.40 -10.21
N ALA A 92 -1.51 -12.46 -9.23
CA ALA A 92 -1.19 -12.87 -7.86
C ALA A 92 -0.57 -14.27 -7.83
N ARG A 93 -1.16 -15.22 -8.55
CA ARG A 93 -0.63 -16.60 -8.70
C ARG A 93 0.80 -16.60 -9.21
N MET A 94 1.04 -15.95 -10.35
CA MET A 94 2.37 -15.85 -10.95
C MET A 94 3.39 -15.27 -9.97
N ALA A 95 3.05 -14.16 -9.30
CA ALA A 95 3.94 -13.49 -8.38
C ALA A 95 4.33 -14.37 -7.17
N VAL A 96 3.38 -15.13 -6.65
CA VAL A 96 3.63 -16.02 -5.51
C VAL A 96 4.36 -17.29 -5.94
N GLU A 97 3.89 -17.98 -6.97
CA GLU A 97 4.45 -19.28 -7.37
C GLU A 97 5.83 -19.16 -8.03
N GLU A 98 6.09 -18.10 -8.80
CA GLU A 98 7.39 -17.93 -9.48
C GLU A 98 8.43 -17.18 -8.60
N TYR A 99 8.00 -16.29 -7.70
CA TYR A 99 8.90 -15.37 -6.98
C TYR A 99 8.75 -15.39 -5.45
N GLY A 100 7.84 -16.20 -4.90
CA GLY A 100 7.65 -16.29 -3.46
C GLY A 100 7.18 -14.99 -2.82
N VAL A 101 6.30 -14.25 -3.49
CA VAL A 101 5.67 -13.03 -2.93
C VAL A 101 4.83 -13.40 -1.71
N GLN A 102 4.89 -12.62 -0.66
CA GLN A 102 4.26 -12.92 0.62
C GLN A 102 2.94 -12.20 0.84
N ILE A 103 2.68 -11.07 0.15
CA ILE A 103 1.50 -10.24 0.34
C ILE A 103 0.91 -9.86 -1.02
N ILE A 104 -0.42 -9.95 -1.15
CA ILE A 104 -1.16 -9.37 -2.27
C ILE A 104 -1.87 -8.11 -1.76
N ASN A 105 -1.55 -6.97 -2.38
CA ASN A 105 -2.16 -5.69 -2.10
C ASN A 105 -3.24 -5.41 -3.17
N ASP A 106 -4.49 -5.67 -2.81
CA ASP A 106 -5.62 -5.46 -3.71
C ASP A 106 -6.25 -4.10 -3.45
N VAL A 107 -6.08 -3.18 -4.40
CA VAL A 107 -6.61 -1.81 -4.32
C VAL A 107 -8.06 -1.69 -4.80
N THR A 108 -8.76 -2.81 -4.93
CA THR A 108 -10.21 -2.89 -5.11
C THR A 108 -10.88 -3.34 -3.81
N GLU A 109 -12.18 -3.57 -3.80
CA GLU A 109 -12.86 -4.18 -2.65
C GLU A 109 -12.73 -5.72 -2.65
N GLY A 110 -11.87 -6.27 -3.50
CA GLY A 110 -11.67 -7.71 -3.67
C GLY A 110 -12.79 -8.38 -4.47
N CYS A 111 -12.62 -9.68 -4.72
CA CYS A 111 -13.63 -10.52 -5.34
C CYS A 111 -13.47 -11.98 -4.87
N PRO A 112 -14.52 -12.82 -4.98
CA PRO A 112 -14.48 -14.21 -4.55
C PRO A 112 -13.33 -15.02 -5.19
N GLU A 113 -12.99 -14.73 -6.44
CA GLU A 113 -11.90 -15.38 -7.17
C GLU A 113 -10.54 -15.04 -6.55
N MET A 114 -10.29 -13.76 -6.20
CA MET A 114 -9.09 -13.33 -5.53
C MET A 114 -8.99 -13.93 -4.12
N TYR A 115 -10.09 -13.94 -3.37
CA TYR A 115 -10.12 -14.51 -2.02
C TYR A 115 -9.78 -16.01 -2.02
N SER A 116 -10.35 -16.75 -2.98
CA SER A 116 -10.06 -18.17 -3.16
C SER A 116 -8.59 -18.39 -3.55
N GLU A 117 -8.04 -17.52 -4.38
CA GLU A 117 -6.66 -17.63 -4.84
C GLU A 117 -5.66 -17.33 -3.72
N VAL A 118 -5.83 -16.23 -2.95
CA VAL A 118 -4.92 -15.92 -1.85
C VAL A 118 -5.00 -16.96 -0.72
N ALA A 119 -6.18 -17.54 -0.49
CA ALA A 119 -6.35 -18.65 0.45
C ALA A 119 -5.58 -19.90 -0.01
N ARG A 120 -5.68 -20.25 -1.31
CA ARG A 120 -4.93 -21.37 -1.91
C ARG A 120 -3.42 -21.16 -1.83
N LEU A 121 -2.97 -19.93 -2.09
CA LEU A 121 -1.56 -19.55 -2.09
C LEU A 121 -0.99 -19.43 -0.67
N GLY A 122 -1.83 -19.24 0.35
CA GLY A 122 -1.42 -19.12 1.74
C GLY A 122 -0.63 -17.85 2.06
N VAL A 123 -0.90 -16.75 1.36
CA VAL A 123 -0.22 -15.46 1.49
C VAL A 123 -1.08 -14.43 2.24
N GLY A 124 -0.43 -13.36 2.71
CA GLY A 124 -1.11 -12.20 3.30
C GLY A 124 -1.93 -11.42 2.26
N TYR A 125 -3.00 -10.78 2.71
CA TYR A 125 -3.89 -10.02 1.84
C TYR A 125 -4.21 -8.66 2.43
N VAL A 126 -4.03 -7.61 1.63
CA VAL A 126 -4.50 -6.26 1.96
C VAL A 126 -5.90 -6.10 1.40
N LEU A 127 -6.86 -5.95 2.31
CA LEU A 127 -8.27 -5.72 2.00
C LEU A 127 -8.55 -4.22 2.09
N MET A 128 -8.79 -3.58 0.95
CA MET A 128 -9.15 -2.17 0.88
C MET A 128 -10.68 -1.98 0.87
N SER A 129 -11.15 -0.85 1.42
CA SER A 129 -12.54 -0.43 1.28
C SER A 129 -12.67 0.90 0.55
N VAL A 130 -13.55 0.96 -0.44
CA VAL A 130 -13.91 2.19 -1.16
C VAL A 130 -15.11 2.92 -0.53
N GLN A 131 -15.64 2.41 0.58
CA GLN A 131 -16.77 3.01 1.28
C GLN A 131 -16.45 4.46 1.70
N PRO A 132 -17.38 5.40 1.55
CA PRO A 132 -17.13 6.82 1.82
C PRO A 132 -17.08 7.17 3.31
N THR A 133 -17.58 6.31 4.18
CA THR A 133 -17.66 6.54 5.64
C THR A 133 -17.02 5.40 6.43
N VAL A 134 -16.52 5.71 7.63
CA VAL A 134 -15.93 4.72 8.53
C VAL A 134 -16.96 3.66 8.95
N GLU A 135 -18.22 4.02 9.15
CA GLU A 135 -19.31 3.06 9.41
C GLU A 135 -19.47 2.05 8.26
N GLY A 136 -19.52 2.55 7.04
CA GLY A 136 -19.59 1.72 5.83
C GLY A 136 -18.38 0.79 5.71
N MET A 137 -17.18 1.32 5.97
CA MET A 137 -15.93 0.51 5.97
C MET A 137 -15.99 -0.60 7.01
N ILE A 138 -16.40 -0.31 8.24
CA ILE A 138 -16.53 -1.31 9.31
C ILE A 138 -17.51 -2.41 8.92
N ALA A 139 -18.66 -2.03 8.35
CA ALA A 139 -19.65 -3.01 7.88
C ALA A 139 -19.09 -3.90 6.76
N ASN A 140 -18.42 -3.30 5.78
CA ASN A 140 -17.75 -4.01 4.68
C ASN A 140 -16.64 -4.93 5.21
N PHE A 141 -15.73 -4.44 6.05
CA PHE A 141 -14.65 -5.24 6.62
C PHE A 141 -15.14 -6.43 7.45
N ARG A 142 -16.25 -6.27 8.22
CA ARG A 142 -16.83 -7.41 8.96
C ARG A 142 -17.22 -8.56 8.04
N SER A 143 -17.87 -8.24 6.93
CA SER A 143 -18.30 -9.22 5.93
C SER A 143 -17.10 -9.89 5.26
N GLU A 144 -16.20 -9.08 4.72
CA GLU A 144 -15.10 -9.56 3.90
C GLU A 144 -14.02 -10.30 4.73
N VAL A 145 -13.70 -9.81 5.93
CA VAL A 145 -12.79 -10.51 6.86
C VAL A 145 -13.38 -11.87 7.29
N ALA A 146 -14.70 -11.94 7.54
CA ALA A 146 -15.34 -13.22 7.86
C ALA A 146 -15.24 -14.20 6.69
N MET A 147 -15.44 -13.72 5.45
CA MET A 147 -15.28 -14.53 4.23
C MET A 147 -13.84 -15.02 4.09
N LEU A 148 -12.84 -14.13 4.14
CA LEU A 148 -11.42 -14.49 4.03
C LEU A 148 -11.01 -15.51 5.10
N LYS A 149 -11.42 -15.31 6.36
CA LYS A 149 -11.17 -16.27 7.44
C LYS A 149 -11.81 -17.63 7.20
N SER A 150 -13.04 -17.66 6.64
CA SER A 150 -13.74 -18.90 6.30
C SER A 150 -13.03 -19.70 5.21
N LEU A 151 -12.32 -19.03 4.31
CA LEU A 151 -11.50 -19.63 3.26
C LEU A 151 -10.09 -20.04 3.76
N GLY A 152 -9.73 -19.68 5.00
CA GLY A 152 -8.46 -20.05 5.61
C GLY A 152 -7.34 -19.01 5.43
N VAL A 153 -7.63 -17.81 4.94
CA VAL A 153 -6.65 -16.71 4.90
C VAL A 153 -6.30 -16.29 6.32
N LYS A 154 -5.02 -16.36 6.67
CA LYS A 154 -4.54 -16.13 8.05
C LYS A 154 -4.11 -14.70 8.31
N GLU A 155 -3.57 -14.04 7.30
CA GLU A 155 -2.98 -12.71 7.41
C GLU A 155 -3.78 -11.73 6.55
N VAL A 156 -4.62 -10.93 7.21
CA VAL A 156 -5.41 -9.87 6.57
C VAL A 156 -4.99 -8.53 7.16
N MET A 157 -4.74 -7.57 6.28
CA MET A 157 -4.42 -6.19 6.60
C MET A 157 -5.52 -5.29 6.05
N LEU A 158 -6.02 -4.34 6.83
CA LEU A 158 -7.10 -3.45 6.41
C LEU A 158 -6.55 -2.16 5.82
N ASP A 159 -7.10 -1.69 4.70
CA ASP A 159 -6.81 -0.37 4.13
C ASP A 159 -8.11 0.46 4.01
N PRO A 160 -8.22 1.60 4.69
CA PRO A 160 -9.36 2.51 4.53
C PRO A 160 -9.50 3.12 3.14
N GLY A 161 -8.58 2.87 2.22
CA GLY A 161 -8.66 3.28 0.82
C GLY A 161 -8.65 4.80 0.63
N PHE A 162 -7.73 5.52 1.26
CA PHE A 162 -7.58 6.95 1.05
C PHE A 162 -7.41 7.28 -0.44
N GLY A 163 -8.20 8.24 -0.94
CA GLY A 163 -8.21 8.64 -2.36
C GLY A 163 -9.10 7.79 -3.27
N PHE A 164 -9.76 6.76 -2.76
CA PHE A 164 -10.69 5.91 -3.50
C PHE A 164 -12.13 6.07 -2.97
N GLY A 165 -13.11 6.26 -3.85
CA GLY A 165 -14.53 6.32 -3.49
C GLY A 165 -14.97 7.46 -2.57
N LYS A 166 -14.08 8.42 -2.28
CA LYS A 166 -14.30 9.50 -1.31
C LYS A 166 -14.17 10.87 -1.96
N ASP A 167 -14.85 11.87 -1.39
CA ASP A 167 -14.50 13.26 -1.69
C ASP A 167 -13.01 13.51 -1.44
N ILE A 168 -12.39 14.34 -2.31
CA ILE A 168 -10.93 14.47 -2.34
C ILE A 168 -10.38 15.05 -1.04
N ILE A 169 -11.07 16.03 -0.44
CA ILE A 169 -10.64 16.71 0.78
C ILE A 169 -11.52 16.26 1.94
N ASP A 170 -12.77 16.66 1.97
CA ASP A 170 -13.64 16.49 3.13
C ASP A 170 -13.86 15.01 3.48
N GLY A 171 -14.10 14.15 2.49
CA GLY A 171 -14.30 12.71 2.70
C GLY A 171 -13.06 12.01 3.25
N ASN A 172 -11.88 12.29 2.66
CA ASN A 172 -10.63 11.68 3.15
C ASN A 172 -10.25 12.16 4.55
N TYR A 173 -10.41 13.45 4.86
CA TYR A 173 -10.12 13.95 6.21
C TYR A 173 -11.14 13.51 7.25
N ALA A 174 -12.41 13.30 6.87
CA ALA A 174 -13.39 12.67 7.75
C ALA A 174 -12.98 11.24 8.12
N VAL A 175 -12.55 10.45 7.12
CA VAL A 175 -12.02 9.09 7.37
C VAL A 175 -10.78 9.14 8.28
N LEU A 176 -9.82 10.03 7.99
CA LEU A 176 -8.63 10.18 8.84
C LEU A 176 -9.00 10.48 10.30
N ARG A 177 -9.96 11.43 10.51
CA ARG A 177 -10.42 11.80 11.86
C ARG A 177 -11.00 10.61 12.62
N ASP A 178 -11.79 9.78 11.96
CA ASP A 178 -12.63 8.78 12.59
C ASP A 178 -12.07 7.34 12.46
N MET A 179 -10.93 7.12 11.74
CA MET A 179 -10.38 5.78 11.46
C MET A 179 -9.96 5.00 12.71
N GLY A 180 -9.76 5.66 13.84
CA GLY A 180 -9.50 4.96 15.11
C GLY A 180 -10.59 3.94 15.47
N ARG A 181 -11.82 4.16 15.02
CA ARG A 181 -12.95 3.23 15.20
C ARG A 181 -12.76 1.92 14.43
N ILE A 182 -12.05 1.94 13.29
CA ILE A 182 -11.68 0.71 12.56
C ILE A 182 -10.71 -0.10 13.43
N ARG A 183 -9.72 0.57 14.03
CA ARG A 183 -8.75 -0.06 14.93
C ARG A 183 -9.41 -0.64 16.18
N ASP A 184 -10.40 0.06 16.74
CA ASP A 184 -11.15 -0.42 17.93
C ASP A 184 -12.02 -1.64 17.60
N GLU A 185 -12.59 -1.70 16.41
CA GLU A 185 -13.39 -2.83 15.93
C GLU A 185 -12.54 -4.06 15.55
N PHE A 186 -11.35 -3.84 15.00
CA PHE A 186 -10.43 -4.90 14.53
C PHE A 186 -9.05 -4.78 15.19
N PRO A 187 -8.97 -4.92 16.54
CA PRO A 187 -7.72 -4.65 17.27
C PRO A 187 -6.58 -5.60 16.93
N GLU A 188 -6.89 -6.78 16.39
CA GLU A 188 -5.91 -7.80 16.00
C GLU A 188 -5.39 -7.64 14.57
N LEU A 189 -6.08 -6.85 13.71
CA LEU A 189 -5.69 -6.71 12.31
C LEU A 189 -4.81 -5.48 12.09
N PRO A 190 -3.72 -5.59 11.33
CA PRO A 190 -2.94 -4.43 10.91
C PRO A 190 -3.79 -3.44 10.11
N LEU A 191 -3.55 -2.15 10.32
CA LEU A 191 -4.20 -1.07 9.58
C LEU A 191 -3.16 -0.35 8.71
N LEU A 192 -3.28 -0.54 7.40
CA LEU A 192 -2.44 0.09 6.39
C LEU A 192 -3.00 1.46 6.04
N VAL A 193 -2.12 2.45 5.91
CA VAL A 193 -2.48 3.79 5.44
C VAL A 193 -1.56 4.22 4.31
N GLY A 194 -2.17 4.46 3.15
CA GLY A 194 -1.49 4.95 1.96
C GLY A 194 -1.93 6.38 1.59
N VAL A 195 -1.33 7.40 2.21
CA VAL A 195 -1.65 8.83 1.94
C VAL A 195 -0.52 9.58 1.24
N SER A 196 0.61 8.92 0.99
CA SER A 196 1.82 9.56 0.47
C SER A 196 1.57 10.35 -0.82
N ARG A 197 1.77 11.67 -0.73
CA ARG A 197 1.63 12.64 -1.83
C ARG A 197 0.28 12.55 -2.55
N LYS A 198 -0.80 12.14 -1.84
CA LYS A 198 -2.15 12.01 -2.43
C LYS A 198 -2.83 13.37 -2.62
N ARG A 199 -3.82 13.39 -3.53
CA ARG A 199 -4.58 14.60 -3.93
C ARG A 199 -5.20 15.35 -2.76
N MET A 200 -5.62 14.66 -1.69
CA MET A 200 -6.15 15.27 -0.48
C MET A 200 -5.15 16.22 0.18
N ILE A 201 -3.85 15.94 0.08
CA ILE A 201 -2.79 16.76 0.68
C ILE A 201 -2.44 17.94 -0.23
N TRP A 202 -1.94 17.65 -1.43
CA TRP A 202 -1.40 18.70 -2.27
C TRP A 202 -2.46 19.67 -2.80
N ARG A 203 -3.71 19.23 -3.00
CA ARG A 203 -4.81 20.15 -3.34
C ARG A 203 -5.19 21.07 -2.19
N LEU A 204 -5.22 20.56 -0.94
CA LEU A 204 -5.48 21.38 0.23
C LEU A 204 -4.40 22.46 0.42
N LEU A 205 -3.13 22.09 0.16
CA LEU A 205 -1.99 23.00 0.30
C LEU A 205 -1.77 23.90 -0.91
N GLY A 206 -2.47 23.69 -2.03
CA GLY A 206 -2.33 24.47 -3.25
C GLY A 206 -1.00 24.25 -3.97
N CYS A 207 -0.39 23.06 -3.83
CA CYS A 207 0.90 22.68 -4.40
C CYS A 207 0.75 21.53 -5.39
N THR A 208 1.88 20.97 -5.86
CA THR A 208 1.93 19.76 -6.69
C THR A 208 2.41 18.56 -5.87
N PRO A 209 2.19 17.30 -6.31
CA PRO A 209 2.66 16.14 -5.58
C PRO A 209 4.18 16.03 -5.46
N GLN A 210 4.95 16.75 -6.32
CA GLN A 210 6.41 16.79 -6.31
C GLN A 210 6.99 17.80 -5.32
N ASP A 211 6.19 18.79 -4.89
CA ASP A 211 6.66 19.86 -4.02
C ASP A 211 6.98 19.38 -2.59
N ALA A 212 7.85 20.13 -1.92
CA ALA A 212 8.25 19.85 -0.54
C ALA A 212 7.07 19.91 0.43
N GLU A 213 6.11 20.81 0.17
CA GLU A 213 4.89 20.99 0.96
C GLU A 213 4.02 19.72 0.93
N ALA A 214 3.97 19.00 -0.20
CA ALA A 214 3.26 17.72 -0.30
C ALA A 214 3.91 16.64 0.57
N LEU A 215 5.25 16.63 0.68
CA LEU A 215 5.96 15.75 1.60
C LEU A 215 5.70 16.13 3.06
N GLN A 216 5.80 17.42 3.41
CA GLN A 216 5.53 17.90 4.78
C GLN A 216 4.10 17.55 5.20
N GLY A 217 3.10 17.80 4.32
CA GLY A 217 1.72 17.40 4.55
C GLY A 217 1.56 15.88 4.71
N THR A 218 2.29 15.09 3.92
CA THR A 218 2.31 13.63 4.06
C THR A 218 2.80 13.19 5.43
N MET A 219 3.90 13.76 5.93
CA MET A 219 4.45 13.45 7.26
C MET A 219 3.44 13.76 8.38
N LEU A 220 2.78 14.92 8.30
CA LEU A 220 1.75 15.30 9.26
C LEU A 220 0.55 14.33 9.25
N VAL A 221 0.07 13.97 8.08
CA VAL A 221 -1.07 13.04 7.95
C VAL A 221 -0.67 11.63 8.38
N ASN A 222 0.55 11.18 8.08
CA ASN A 222 1.08 9.91 8.58
C ASN A 222 1.16 9.88 10.11
N LEU A 223 1.65 10.96 10.76
CA LEU A 223 1.68 11.05 12.21
C LEU A 223 0.26 10.94 12.80
N MET A 224 -0.70 11.68 12.23
CA MET A 224 -2.09 11.60 12.66
C MET A 224 -2.70 10.22 12.45
N ALA A 225 -2.31 9.51 11.38
CA ALA A 225 -2.76 8.14 11.13
C ALA A 225 -2.19 7.16 12.16
N LEU A 226 -0.92 7.30 12.53
CA LEU A 226 -0.28 6.49 13.58
C LEU A 226 -0.98 6.67 14.93
N GLU A 227 -1.31 7.90 15.31
CA GLU A 227 -2.08 8.20 16.52
C GLU A 227 -3.46 7.54 16.54
N ARG A 228 -4.05 7.35 15.37
CA ARG A 228 -5.36 6.71 15.17
C ARG A 228 -5.28 5.22 14.86
N GLY A 229 -4.12 4.61 15.11
CA GLY A 229 -3.94 3.18 15.09
C GLY A 229 -3.37 2.58 13.81
N ALA A 230 -2.93 3.39 12.83
CA ALA A 230 -2.18 2.85 11.69
C ALA A 230 -0.95 2.07 12.18
N THR A 231 -0.71 0.91 11.56
CA THR A 231 0.44 0.05 11.85
C THR A 231 1.35 -0.09 10.66
N VAL A 232 0.85 0.12 9.45
CA VAL A 232 1.62 0.07 8.21
C VAL A 232 1.45 1.39 7.45
N LEU A 233 2.56 2.04 7.12
CA LEU A 233 2.58 3.24 6.27
C LEU A 233 3.06 2.84 4.87
N ARG A 234 2.18 2.98 3.87
CA ARG A 234 2.52 2.75 2.45
C ARG A 234 2.93 4.07 1.82
N VAL A 235 4.23 4.19 1.46
CA VAL A 235 4.84 5.48 1.14
C VAL A 235 5.81 5.44 -0.04
N HIS A 236 5.96 6.60 -0.71
CA HIS A 236 7.06 6.85 -1.65
C HIS A 236 8.34 7.26 -0.91
N ASP A 237 8.23 8.10 0.13
CA ASP A 237 9.34 8.72 0.85
C ASP A 237 9.61 7.93 2.14
N VAL A 238 10.38 6.85 2.03
CA VAL A 238 10.60 5.86 3.12
C VAL A 238 11.32 6.50 4.30
N LYS A 239 12.40 7.26 4.03
CA LYS A 239 13.16 7.94 5.10
C LYS A 239 12.28 8.88 5.93
N ALA A 240 11.41 9.66 5.28
CA ALA A 240 10.51 10.58 5.96
C ALA A 240 9.47 9.82 6.81
N ALA A 241 9.00 8.67 6.34
CA ALA A 241 8.10 7.81 7.11
C ALA A 241 8.83 7.19 8.32
N ALA A 242 10.08 6.76 8.16
CA ALA A 242 10.91 6.24 9.26
C ALA A 242 11.13 7.31 10.35
N ASP A 243 11.43 8.53 9.95
CA ASP A 243 11.59 9.65 10.90
C ASP A 243 10.25 9.99 11.59
N THR A 244 9.13 9.91 10.86
CA THR A 244 7.79 10.10 11.44
C THR A 244 7.47 9.03 12.50
N ILE A 245 7.78 7.75 12.23
CA ILE A 245 7.58 6.67 13.19
C ILE A 245 8.45 6.87 14.43
N LYS A 246 9.72 7.22 14.27
CA LYS A 246 10.62 7.51 15.40
C LYS A 246 10.10 8.63 16.29
N MET A 247 9.59 9.71 15.68
CA MET A 247 8.98 10.82 16.43
C MET A 247 7.71 10.37 17.17
N TYR A 248 6.85 9.60 16.50
CA TYR A 248 5.65 9.04 17.11
C TYR A 248 5.99 8.16 18.31
N GLU A 249 6.96 7.26 18.18
CA GLU A 249 7.39 6.37 19.26
C GLU A 249 7.97 7.14 20.44
N ALA A 250 8.84 8.13 20.18
CA ALA A 250 9.43 8.97 21.22
C ALA A 250 8.36 9.76 22.03
N ILE A 251 7.31 10.23 21.38
CA ILE A 251 6.20 10.94 22.03
C ILE A 251 5.35 9.97 22.90
N ASN A 252 5.21 8.71 22.47
CA ASN A 252 4.32 7.72 23.10
C ASN A 252 5.05 6.74 24.05
N VAL A 253 6.36 6.87 24.26
CA VAL A 253 7.06 6.11 25.29
C VAL A 253 6.49 6.47 26.66
N LYS A 254 5.79 5.52 27.29
CA LYS A 254 5.41 5.64 28.70
C LYS A 254 6.70 5.43 29.55
N HIS A 255 7.19 6.50 30.15
CA HIS A 255 8.23 6.44 31.19
C HIS A 255 7.68 5.82 32.47
#